data_562ec081c8c92a90b6e22a22b6d9b933
#
_entry.id   562ec081c8c92a90b6e22a22b6d9b933
#
_cell.length_a   1.000
_cell.length_b   1.000
_cell.length_c   1.000
_cell.angle_alpha   90.00
_cell.angle_beta   90.00
_cell.angle_gamma   90.00
#
_symmetry.space_group_name_H-M   'P 1'
#
loop_
_entity.id
_entity.type
_entity.pdbx_description
1 polymer ?
#
loop_
_entity_poly.entity_id
_entity_poly.type
_entity_poly.pdbx_seq_one_letter_code
_entity_poly.pdbx_strand_id
1 'polypeptide(L)'
;MESVKKYLLSNKWEEVELEADLARQFFKTTWSFPSGRAQVVWATVSDTFHQILSPFAREDEISADRALNMNQTILGVNKALGHYCLTAVGANSSFSPEAFEMLEQLVAEFADTIEENSGGGDKL
;
A
#
# COMPACT_ATOMS: atom_id res chain seq x y z
N MET A 1 -18.01 1.39 -1.79
CA MET A 1 -17.24 2.42 -1.08
C MET A 1 -17.48 2.38 0.43
N GLU A 2 -18.72 2.40 0.85
CA GLU A 2 -19.05 2.43 2.28
C GLU A 2 -18.55 1.20 3.05
N SER A 3 -18.66 0.00 2.48
CA SER A 3 -18.20 -1.23 3.13
C SER A 3 -16.68 -1.22 3.35
N VAL A 4 -15.93 -0.72 2.37
CA VAL A 4 -14.48 -0.64 2.46
C VAL A 4 -14.08 0.38 3.53
N LYS A 5 -14.68 1.57 3.53
CA LYS A 5 -14.41 2.60 4.52
C LYS A 5 -14.72 2.13 5.93
N LYS A 6 -15.87 1.47 6.10
CA LYS A 6 -16.28 0.97 7.41
C LYS A 6 -15.27 -0.04 7.94
N TYR A 7 -14.80 -0.95 7.08
CA TYR A 7 -13.76 -1.91 7.45
C TYR A 7 -12.48 -1.20 7.90
N LEU A 8 -12.00 -0.24 7.11
CA LEU A 8 -10.77 0.47 7.41
C LEU A 8 -10.85 1.19 8.76
N LEU A 9 -11.91 1.97 8.97
CA LEU A 9 -12.07 2.71 10.21
C LEU A 9 -12.25 1.82 11.44
N SER A 10 -12.75 0.60 11.25
CA SER A 10 -12.92 -0.37 12.34
C SER A 10 -11.65 -1.18 12.64
N ASN A 11 -10.62 -1.09 11.80
CA ASN A 11 -9.43 -1.94 11.89
C ASN A 11 -8.13 -1.15 11.98
N LYS A 12 -8.14 -0.06 12.72
CA LYS A 12 -6.96 0.76 13.04
C LYS A 12 -6.34 1.50 11.85
N TRP A 13 -7.09 1.68 10.78
CA TRP A 13 -6.66 2.55 9.70
C TRP A 13 -7.03 3.99 10.05
N GLU A 14 -6.13 4.91 9.73
CA GLU A 14 -6.31 6.34 9.96
C GLU A 14 -6.61 7.03 8.63
N GLU A 15 -7.67 7.82 8.59
CA GLU A 15 -7.97 8.60 7.40
C GLU A 15 -7.01 9.79 7.30
N VAL A 16 -6.47 10.01 6.10
CA VAL A 16 -5.52 11.10 5.83
C VAL A 16 -6.09 11.99 4.73
N GLU A 17 -6.15 13.29 4.99
CA GLU A 17 -6.59 14.25 3.99
C GLU A 17 -5.41 14.68 3.13
N LEU A 18 -5.55 14.52 1.80
CA LEU A 18 -4.58 15.00 0.83
C LEU A 18 -5.28 15.93 -0.14
N GLU A 19 -4.78 17.14 -0.27
CA GLU A 19 -5.41 18.18 -1.09
C GLU A 19 -5.43 17.86 -2.59
N ALA A 20 -4.52 17.02 -3.04
CA ALA A 20 -4.27 16.82 -4.46
C ALA A 20 -5.28 15.91 -5.17
N ASP A 21 -6.13 15.17 -4.46
CA ASP A 21 -7.04 14.22 -5.09
C ASP A 21 -8.38 14.18 -4.34
N LEU A 22 -9.39 14.84 -4.93
CA LEU A 22 -10.73 14.89 -4.36
C LEU A 22 -11.59 13.68 -4.70
N ALA A 23 -11.16 12.85 -5.67
CA ALA A 23 -11.94 11.71 -6.14
C ALA A 23 -11.70 10.45 -5.31
N ARG A 24 -10.67 10.44 -4.47
CA ARG A 24 -10.32 9.28 -3.66
C ARG A 24 -10.12 9.69 -2.20
N GLN A 25 -10.38 8.75 -1.33
CA GLN A 25 -10.07 8.91 0.10
C GLN A 25 -8.84 8.08 0.42
N PHE A 26 -7.99 8.60 1.30
CA PHE A 26 -6.71 8.00 1.65
C PHE A 26 -6.73 7.55 3.10
N PHE A 27 -6.20 6.37 3.34
CA PHE A 27 -6.07 5.79 4.68
C PHE A 27 -4.66 5.25 4.85
N LYS A 28 -4.19 5.20 6.10
CA LYS A 28 -2.83 4.79 6.42
C LYS A 28 -2.84 3.90 7.66
N THR A 29 -2.01 2.88 7.65
CA THR A 29 -1.75 2.06 8.83
C THR A 29 -0.28 1.63 8.83
N THR A 30 0.16 1.01 9.91
CA THR A 30 1.53 0.50 10.04
C THR A 30 1.49 -0.97 10.42
N TRP A 31 2.23 -1.80 9.68
CA TRP A 31 2.45 -3.19 10.01
C TRP A 31 3.75 -3.33 10.77
N SER A 32 3.71 -3.99 11.94
CA SER A 32 4.90 -4.28 12.74
C SER A 32 5.25 -5.75 12.59
N PHE A 33 6.53 -6.03 12.38
CA PHE A 33 7.03 -7.38 12.20
C PHE A 33 7.76 -7.88 13.45
N PRO A 34 7.85 -9.20 13.65
CA PRO A 34 8.57 -9.77 14.81
C PRO A 34 10.03 -9.32 14.89
N SER A 35 10.64 -8.97 13.75
CA SER A 35 12.03 -8.47 13.70
C SER A 35 12.21 -7.08 14.33
N GLY A 36 11.12 -6.39 14.65
CA GLY A 36 11.16 -5.00 15.10
C GLY A 36 11.04 -3.98 13.99
N ARG A 37 11.03 -4.41 12.72
CA ARG A 37 10.83 -3.53 11.58
C ARG A 37 9.34 -3.21 11.44
N ALA A 38 9.04 -2.11 10.79
CA ALA A 38 7.67 -1.69 10.51
C ALA A 38 7.55 -1.23 9.06
N GLN A 39 6.37 -1.42 8.49
CA GLN A 39 6.09 -1.03 7.12
C GLN A 39 4.80 -0.22 7.08
N VAL A 40 4.85 0.93 6.43
CA VAL A 40 3.66 1.75 6.23
C VAL A 40 2.85 1.20 5.07
N VAL A 41 1.54 1.12 5.24
CA VAL A 41 0.61 0.69 4.21
C VAL A 41 -0.44 1.77 4.03
N TRP A 42 -0.67 2.12 2.77
CA TRP A 42 -1.70 3.08 2.39
C TRP A 42 -2.85 2.35 1.72
N ALA A 43 -4.04 2.87 1.88
CA ALA A 43 -5.20 2.44 1.11
C ALA A 43 -5.86 3.66 0.47
N THR A 44 -6.30 3.52 -0.76
CA THR A 44 -7.12 4.54 -1.42
C THR A 44 -8.47 3.93 -1.74
N VAL A 45 -9.52 4.71 -1.58
CA VAL A 45 -10.89 4.25 -1.85
C VAL A 45 -11.58 5.27 -2.75
N SER A 46 -12.07 4.80 -3.90
CA SER A 46 -12.91 5.58 -4.81
C SER A 46 -14.30 4.95 -4.87
N ASP A 47 -15.17 5.49 -5.72
CA ASP A 47 -16.55 4.99 -5.82
C ASP A 47 -16.64 3.54 -6.30
N THR A 48 -15.71 3.11 -7.15
CA THR A 48 -15.78 1.80 -7.81
C THR A 48 -14.70 0.83 -7.39
N PHE A 49 -13.54 1.31 -6.94
CA PHE A 49 -12.42 0.44 -6.59
C PHE A 49 -11.68 0.93 -5.36
N HIS A 50 -10.88 0.05 -4.79
CA HIS A 50 -9.95 0.35 -3.71
C HIS A 50 -8.57 -0.19 -4.08
N GLN A 51 -7.54 0.38 -3.44
CA GLN A 51 -6.16 0.07 -3.75
C GLN A 51 -5.36 0.02 -2.46
N ILE A 52 -4.48 -0.96 -2.34
CA ILE A 52 -3.55 -1.08 -1.21
C ILE A 52 -2.16 -0.82 -1.76
N LEU A 53 -1.39 0.03 -1.07
CA LEU A 53 -0.06 0.45 -1.52
C LEU A 53 0.90 0.38 -0.36
N SER A 54 2.14 -0.04 -0.60
CA SER A 54 3.20 0.09 0.38
C SER A 54 4.48 0.53 -0.30
N PRO A 55 5.10 1.64 0.15
CA PRO A 55 6.29 2.17 -0.49
C PRO A 55 7.51 1.29 -0.19
N PHE A 56 8.36 1.09 -1.20
CA PHE A 56 9.59 0.34 -1.04
C PHE A 56 10.85 1.14 -1.45
N ALA A 57 10.67 2.27 -2.13
CA ALA A 57 11.79 3.14 -2.52
C ALA A 57 11.27 4.53 -2.89
N ARG A 58 12.08 5.57 -2.62
CA ARG A 58 11.77 6.90 -3.11
C ARG A 58 12.09 6.96 -4.61
N GLU A 59 11.43 7.87 -5.33
CA GLU A 59 11.63 8.05 -6.76
C GLU A 59 13.09 8.35 -7.12
N ASP A 60 13.82 9.02 -6.25
CA ASP A 60 15.21 9.40 -6.48
C ASP A 60 16.22 8.34 -6.06
N GLU A 61 15.77 7.22 -5.48
CA GLU A 61 16.67 6.15 -5.02
C GLU A 61 16.93 5.07 -6.05
N ILE A 62 15.97 4.82 -6.95
CA ILE A 62 16.12 3.79 -8.00
C ILE A 62 15.53 4.30 -9.30
N SER A 63 15.97 3.71 -10.42
CA SER A 63 15.42 4.02 -11.74
C SER A 63 14.04 3.41 -11.92
N ALA A 64 13.26 3.96 -12.85
CA ALA A 64 11.95 3.42 -13.20
C ALA A 64 12.07 1.98 -13.72
N ASP A 65 13.09 1.69 -14.54
CA ASP A 65 13.30 0.34 -15.06
C ASP A 65 13.53 -0.68 -13.95
N ARG A 66 14.34 -0.32 -12.95
CA ARG A 66 14.60 -1.19 -11.82
C ARG A 66 13.34 -1.40 -10.98
N ALA A 67 12.56 -0.35 -10.76
CA ALA A 67 11.31 -0.45 -10.02
C ALA A 67 10.31 -1.36 -10.73
N LEU A 68 10.17 -1.23 -12.05
CA LEU A 68 9.27 -2.07 -12.84
C LEU A 68 9.66 -3.54 -12.81
N ASN A 69 10.96 -3.83 -12.71
CA ASN A 69 11.43 -5.21 -12.60
C ASN A 69 11.07 -5.88 -11.28
N MET A 70 10.53 -5.13 -10.33
CA MET A 70 10.10 -5.67 -9.03
C MET A 70 8.62 -6.04 -9.00
N ASN A 71 7.94 -6.01 -10.15
CA ASN A 71 6.57 -6.50 -10.25
C ASN A 71 6.47 -7.95 -9.80
N GLN A 72 5.42 -8.24 -9.04
CA GLN A 72 5.10 -9.59 -8.58
C GLN A 72 3.91 -10.13 -9.37
N THR A 73 3.72 -11.44 -9.33
CA THR A 73 2.62 -12.07 -10.07
C THR A 73 1.25 -11.55 -9.66
N ILE A 74 1.06 -11.27 -8.36
CA ILE A 74 -0.21 -10.81 -7.80
C ILE A 74 -0.20 -9.30 -7.57
N LEU A 75 0.99 -8.73 -7.31
CA LEU A 75 1.14 -7.32 -6.96
C LEU A 75 1.80 -6.57 -8.11
N GLY A 76 1.37 -5.33 -8.33
CA GLY A 76 1.99 -4.44 -9.31
C GLY A 76 2.92 -3.45 -8.66
N VAL A 77 3.56 -2.62 -9.48
CA VAL A 77 4.37 -1.49 -9.03
C VAL A 77 3.72 -0.21 -9.52
N ASN A 78 3.60 0.77 -8.63
CA ASN A 78 3.00 2.05 -8.95
C ASN A 78 3.80 3.18 -8.29
N LYS A 79 3.65 4.39 -8.81
CA LYS A 79 4.23 5.60 -8.20
C LYS A 79 3.14 6.32 -7.43
N ALA A 80 3.42 6.63 -6.18
CA ALA A 80 2.50 7.41 -5.35
C ALA A 80 3.28 8.13 -4.26
N LEU A 81 2.92 9.37 -4.00
CA LEU A 81 3.49 10.16 -2.89
C LEU A 81 5.01 10.24 -2.93
N GLY A 82 5.61 10.35 -4.13
CA GLY A 82 7.06 10.46 -4.29
C GLY A 82 7.81 9.15 -4.13
N HIS A 83 7.11 8.03 -4.12
CA HIS A 83 7.68 6.70 -3.91
C HIS A 83 7.22 5.72 -4.99
N TYR A 84 8.02 4.66 -5.19
CA TYR A 84 7.57 3.46 -5.85
C TYR A 84 6.94 2.55 -4.81
N CYS A 85 5.75 2.05 -5.10
CA CYS A 85 4.97 1.24 -4.18
C CYS A 85 4.59 -0.09 -4.80
N LEU A 86 4.58 -1.15 -3.99
CA LEU A 86 3.85 -2.35 -4.36
C LEU A 86 2.36 -2.08 -4.16
N THR A 87 1.52 -2.60 -5.04
CA THR A 87 0.10 -2.28 -5.05
C THR A 87 -0.76 -3.49 -5.38
N ALA A 88 -1.95 -3.51 -4.80
CA ALA A 88 -3.03 -4.43 -5.14
C ALA A 88 -4.31 -3.62 -5.32
N VAL A 89 -5.13 -3.99 -6.29
CA VAL A 89 -6.37 -3.27 -6.61
C VAL A 89 -7.54 -4.26 -6.58
N GLY A 90 -8.66 -3.82 -6.04
CA GLY A 90 -9.89 -4.61 -6.02
C GLY A 90 -11.12 -3.77 -6.31
N ALA A 91 -12.16 -4.41 -6.84
CA ALA A 91 -13.45 -3.74 -7.05
C ALA A 91 -14.21 -3.66 -5.72
N ASN A 92 -14.83 -2.52 -5.44
CA ASN A 92 -15.60 -2.35 -4.20
C ASN A 92 -16.77 -3.33 -4.13
N SER A 93 -17.33 -3.70 -5.28
CA SER A 93 -18.47 -4.61 -5.36
C SER A 93 -18.14 -6.05 -4.93
N SER A 94 -16.88 -6.43 -4.97
CA SER A 94 -16.41 -7.75 -4.54
C SER A 94 -15.52 -7.69 -3.31
N PHE A 95 -15.64 -6.64 -2.53
CA PHE A 95 -14.84 -6.46 -1.31
C PHE A 95 -15.11 -7.58 -0.31
N SER A 96 -14.03 -8.16 0.22
CA SER A 96 -14.06 -9.16 1.29
C SER A 96 -13.02 -8.76 2.33
N PRO A 97 -13.41 -8.61 3.61
CA PRO A 97 -12.46 -8.27 4.66
C PRO A 97 -11.29 -9.24 4.75
N GLU A 98 -11.53 -10.54 4.60
CA GLU A 98 -10.50 -11.56 4.68
C GLU A 98 -9.50 -11.46 3.52
N ALA A 99 -10.01 -11.26 2.30
CA ALA A 99 -9.15 -11.09 1.13
C ALA A 99 -8.35 -9.79 1.21
N PHE A 100 -8.98 -8.72 1.69
CA PHE A 100 -8.32 -7.44 1.85
C PHE A 100 -7.15 -7.55 2.85
N GLU A 101 -7.39 -8.17 4.00
CA GLU A 101 -6.35 -8.34 5.03
C GLU A 101 -5.19 -9.18 4.50
N MET A 102 -5.47 -10.24 3.74
CA MET A 102 -4.43 -11.05 3.13
C MET A 102 -3.57 -10.24 2.15
N LEU A 103 -4.20 -9.43 1.30
CA LEU A 103 -3.48 -8.58 0.36
C LEU A 103 -2.69 -7.49 1.07
N GLU A 104 -3.24 -6.92 2.13
CA GLU A 104 -2.56 -5.93 2.97
C GLU A 104 -1.27 -6.52 3.54
N GLN A 105 -1.34 -7.72 4.08
CA GLN A 105 -0.18 -8.42 4.63
C GLN A 105 0.86 -8.70 3.56
N LEU A 106 0.46 -9.21 2.39
CA LEU A 106 1.38 -9.49 1.30
C LEU A 106 2.09 -8.24 0.81
N VAL A 107 1.35 -7.15 0.63
CA VAL A 107 1.92 -5.88 0.19
C VAL A 107 2.95 -5.39 1.19
N ALA A 108 2.62 -5.43 2.49
CA ALA A 108 3.52 -5.00 3.56
C ALA A 108 4.79 -5.86 3.61
N GLU A 109 4.64 -7.18 3.58
CA GLU A 109 5.77 -8.11 3.67
C GLU A 109 6.71 -8.01 2.49
N PHE A 110 6.17 -7.95 1.27
CA PHE A 110 7.01 -7.85 0.08
C PHE A 110 7.70 -6.49 -0.02
N ALA A 111 7.01 -5.40 0.33
CA ALA A 111 7.64 -4.08 0.34
C ALA A 111 8.78 -4.02 1.35
N ASP A 112 8.58 -4.56 2.55
CA ASP A 112 9.61 -4.60 3.58
C ASP A 112 10.81 -5.44 3.14
N THR A 113 10.56 -6.57 2.49
CA THR A 113 11.63 -7.44 1.97
C THR A 113 12.46 -6.71 0.91
N ILE A 114 11.81 -5.97 0.02
CA ILE A 114 12.53 -5.20 -1.01
C ILE A 114 13.39 -4.11 -0.36
N GLU A 115 12.84 -3.38 0.62
CA GLU A 115 13.61 -2.37 1.34
C GLU A 115 14.82 -2.95 2.03
N GLU A 116 14.66 -4.08 2.71
CA GLU A 116 15.73 -4.75 3.43
C GLU A 116 16.84 -5.19 2.48
N ASN A 117 16.47 -5.80 1.34
CA ASN A 117 17.43 -6.27 0.35
C ASN A 117 18.13 -5.12 -0.39
N SER A 118 17.55 -3.94 -0.40
CA SER A 118 18.14 -2.75 -1.02
C SER A 118 19.06 -2.00 -0.07
N GLY A 119 19.25 -2.49 1.15
CA GLY A 119 20.09 -1.84 2.16
C GLY A 119 19.49 -0.57 2.74
N GLY A 120 18.23 -0.30 2.48
CA GLY A 120 17.53 0.85 3.04
C GLY A 120 16.90 0.51 4.38
N GLY A 121 16.64 1.54 5.18
CA GLY A 121 15.82 1.40 6.37
C GLY A 121 14.35 1.48 6.01
N ASP A 122 13.50 1.57 7.02
CA ASP A 122 12.07 1.78 6.79
C ASP A 122 11.83 3.10 6.07
N LYS A 123 10.99 3.07 5.06
CA LYS A 123 10.60 4.25 4.28
C LYS A 123 9.28 4.79 4.81
N LEU A 124 9.19 6.08 4.99
CA LEU A 124 8.00 6.70 5.54
C LEU A 124 7.68 6.15 6.94
#